data_8ec4ec8dab8f06fcc90fc308752689ae
#
_entry.id   8ec4ec8dab8f06fcc90fc308752689ae
#
_cell.length_a   1.000
_cell.length_b   1.000
_cell.length_c   1.000
_cell.angle_alpha   90.00
_cell.angle_beta   90.00
_cell.angle_gamma   90.00
#
_symmetry.space_group_name_H-M   'P 1'
#
loop_
_entity.id
_entity.type
_entity.pdbx_description
1 polymer ?
#
loop_
_entity_poly.entity_id
_entity_poly.type
_entity_poly.pdbx_seq_one_letter_code
_entity_poly.pdbx_strand_id
1 'polypeptide(L)'
;MVKYKTYVLKRMNMPFTIAFVKNTFDGTLIEALNQVIDEIDKYLKKVEEKFSPFLPDSLVSRHTDLGEALQENFFDLEYQEVYSRSIFVKEETKGLFNPFFEGKYNPTGFVKGWAIETAFMKYIKPLIDNNIIEAGAINGAGDMQVGTSLDSDFSWEIGIENPEDREKIIARYSIKNGAVATSGINKKGNHIKSENDIEHIQVTVIGRYLSDVDVMATVGIVSNKNVWSEFVEKNKLTGILLTKERIKRVFEEGKITDVERT
;
A
#
# COMPACT_ATOMS: atom_id res chain seq x y z
N MET A 1 -29.86 -4.96 2.37
CA MET A 1 -28.89 -5.11 1.24
C MET A 1 -27.92 -3.94 1.35
N VAL A 2 -26.65 -4.20 1.52
CA VAL A 2 -25.62 -3.16 1.61
C VAL A 2 -25.48 -2.40 0.29
N LYS A 3 -25.27 -1.09 0.37
CA LYS A 3 -25.03 -0.20 -0.76
C LYS A 3 -23.63 0.38 -0.68
N TYR A 4 -23.09 0.74 -1.83
CA TYR A 4 -21.79 1.39 -1.95
C TYR A 4 -21.95 2.85 -2.40
N LYS A 5 -21.13 3.73 -1.82
CA LYS A 5 -20.87 5.06 -2.34
C LYS A 5 -19.38 5.18 -2.63
N THR A 6 -19.03 5.47 -3.86
CA THR A 6 -17.63 5.46 -4.31
C THR A 6 -17.25 6.83 -4.86
N TYR A 7 -16.02 7.27 -4.57
CA TYR A 7 -15.39 8.49 -5.06
C TYR A 7 -14.03 8.18 -5.65
N VAL A 8 -13.60 8.98 -6.62
CA VAL A 8 -12.27 8.84 -7.24
C VAL A 8 -11.58 10.19 -7.21
N LEU A 9 -10.40 10.24 -6.60
CA LEU A 9 -9.49 11.38 -6.60
C LEU A 9 -8.27 11.06 -7.47
N LYS A 10 -7.66 12.10 -8.06
CA LYS A 10 -6.39 11.96 -8.79
C LYS A 10 -5.32 12.74 -8.06
N ARG A 11 -4.36 12.05 -7.45
CA ARG A 11 -3.19 12.61 -6.73
C ARG A 11 -1.97 11.73 -6.97
N MET A 12 -0.77 12.27 -6.84
CA MET A 12 0.49 11.51 -7.01
C MET A 12 0.51 10.72 -8.35
N ASN A 13 -0.03 11.30 -9.41
CA ASN A 13 -0.16 10.70 -10.75
C ASN A 13 -0.93 9.36 -10.80
N MET A 14 -1.80 9.08 -9.81
CA MET A 14 -2.60 7.85 -9.78
C MET A 14 -4.03 8.11 -9.30
N PRO A 15 -4.98 7.20 -9.61
CA PRO A 15 -6.32 7.25 -9.02
C PRO A 15 -6.30 6.71 -7.58
N PHE A 16 -7.05 7.39 -6.71
CA PHE A 16 -7.44 6.92 -5.38
C PHE A 16 -8.94 6.68 -5.39
N THR A 17 -9.35 5.44 -5.21
CA THR A 17 -10.77 5.08 -5.08
C THR A 17 -11.11 4.94 -3.61
N ILE A 18 -12.07 5.75 -3.14
CA ILE A 18 -12.58 5.71 -1.78
C ILE A 18 -13.99 5.12 -1.83
N ALA A 19 -14.23 4.07 -1.05
CA ALA A 19 -15.52 3.42 -0.97
C ALA A 19 -16.07 3.43 0.46
N PHE A 20 -17.35 3.76 0.58
CA PHE A 20 -18.13 3.69 1.81
C PHE A 20 -19.26 2.69 1.64
N VAL A 21 -19.55 1.94 2.69
CA VAL A 21 -20.59 0.91 2.72
C VAL A 21 -21.59 1.23 3.82
N LYS A 22 -22.88 1.24 3.48
CA LYS A 22 -24.00 1.37 4.41
C LYS A 22 -25.29 0.89 3.76
N ASN A 23 -26.29 0.53 4.57
CA ASN A 23 -27.60 0.10 4.05
C ASN A 23 -28.37 1.25 3.38
N THR A 24 -28.21 2.49 3.87
CA THR A 24 -28.87 3.69 3.33
C THR A 24 -27.96 4.90 3.38
N PHE A 25 -27.92 5.66 2.29
CA PHE A 25 -27.26 6.96 2.18
C PHE A 25 -28.33 8.04 2.01
N ASP A 26 -28.65 8.78 3.07
CA ASP A 26 -29.48 9.96 3.00
C ASP A 26 -28.69 11.21 2.61
N GLY A 27 -29.38 12.35 2.40
CA GLY A 27 -28.74 13.59 1.98
C GLY A 27 -27.72 14.11 2.99
N THR A 28 -28.02 14.03 4.28
CA THR A 28 -27.12 14.50 5.36
C THR A 28 -25.83 13.68 5.40
N LEU A 29 -25.94 12.36 5.31
CA LEU A 29 -24.77 11.50 5.25
C LEU A 29 -23.94 11.77 3.99
N ILE A 30 -24.59 11.93 2.83
CA ILE A 30 -23.87 12.23 1.58
C ILE A 30 -23.09 13.54 1.70
N GLU A 31 -23.66 14.59 2.29
CA GLU A 31 -22.96 15.86 2.53
C GLU A 31 -21.75 15.69 3.47
N ALA A 32 -21.93 14.95 4.56
CA ALA A 32 -20.82 14.62 5.47
C ALA A 32 -19.70 13.83 4.78
N LEU A 33 -20.04 12.84 3.95
CA LEU A 33 -19.06 12.08 3.19
C LEU A 33 -18.34 12.95 2.15
N ASN A 34 -19.02 13.88 1.49
CA ASN A 34 -18.39 14.83 0.57
C ASN A 34 -17.34 15.69 1.30
N GLN A 35 -17.61 16.17 2.51
CA GLN A 35 -16.65 16.89 3.33
C GLN A 35 -15.42 16.01 3.67
N VAL A 36 -15.64 14.75 4.01
CA VAL A 36 -14.55 13.79 4.26
C VAL A 36 -13.69 13.57 3.02
N ILE A 37 -14.30 13.49 1.85
CA ILE A 37 -13.57 13.36 0.57
C ILE A 37 -12.72 14.62 0.30
N ASP A 38 -13.25 15.82 0.54
CA ASP A 38 -12.49 17.06 0.39
C ASP A 38 -11.29 17.12 1.34
N GLU A 39 -11.43 16.63 2.57
CA GLU A 39 -10.33 16.57 3.54
C GLU A 39 -9.27 15.53 3.13
N ILE A 40 -9.68 14.36 2.62
CA ILE A 40 -8.76 13.36 2.05
C ILE A 40 -8.01 13.94 0.84
N ASP A 41 -8.69 14.64 -0.05
CA ASP A 41 -8.07 15.27 -1.22
C ASP A 41 -7.02 16.32 -0.82
N LYS A 42 -7.34 17.20 0.14
CA LYS A 42 -6.41 18.19 0.70
C LYS A 42 -5.21 17.51 1.36
N TYR A 43 -5.44 16.41 2.10
CA TYR A 43 -4.36 15.66 2.74
C TYR A 43 -3.42 15.03 1.69
N LEU A 44 -3.96 14.31 0.71
CA LEU A 44 -3.16 13.67 -0.35
C LEU A 44 -2.39 14.71 -1.18
N LYS A 45 -2.98 15.90 -1.43
CA LYS A 45 -2.29 17.01 -2.06
C LYS A 45 -1.07 17.48 -1.24
N LYS A 46 -1.24 17.66 0.08
CA LYS A 46 -0.12 18.02 0.97
C LYS A 46 0.98 16.97 0.99
N VAL A 47 0.61 15.68 0.98
CA VAL A 47 1.59 14.58 0.88
C VAL A 47 2.36 14.67 -0.44
N GLU A 48 1.68 14.92 -1.56
CA GLU A 48 2.33 15.09 -2.86
C GLU A 48 3.29 16.29 -2.88
N GLU A 49 2.85 17.45 -2.40
CA GLU A 49 3.66 18.67 -2.29
C GLU A 49 4.90 18.45 -1.40
N LYS A 50 4.78 17.65 -0.35
CA LYS A 50 5.85 17.38 0.63
C LYS A 50 6.86 16.32 0.17
N PHE A 51 6.37 15.22 -0.44
CA PHE A 51 7.17 14.01 -0.69
C PHE A 51 7.42 13.70 -2.16
N SER A 52 6.94 14.50 -3.10
CA SER A 52 7.18 14.26 -4.53
C SER A 52 8.65 14.53 -4.89
N PRO A 53 9.38 13.57 -5.46
CA PRO A 53 10.74 13.81 -5.95
C PRO A 53 10.77 14.64 -7.24
N PHE A 54 9.59 14.92 -7.84
CA PHE A 54 9.44 15.69 -9.07
C PHE A 54 9.13 17.17 -8.84
N LEU A 55 8.76 17.55 -7.62
CA LEU A 55 8.50 18.93 -7.23
C LEU A 55 9.75 19.55 -6.62
N PRO A 56 10.33 20.62 -7.21
CA PRO A 56 11.61 21.17 -6.75
C PRO A 56 11.56 21.70 -5.30
N ASP A 57 10.39 22.15 -4.86
CA ASP A 57 10.19 22.70 -3.52
C ASP A 57 9.76 21.68 -2.47
N SER A 58 9.66 20.39 -2.83
CA SER A 58 9.32 19.35 -1.87
C SER A 58 10.46 19.11 -0.87
N LEU A 59 10.12 18.60 0.33
CA LEU A 59 11.13 18.27 1.33
C LEU A 59 12.10 17.16 0.86
N VAL A 60 11.63 16.28 -0.03
CA VAL A 60 12.48 15.23 -0.62
C VAL A 60 13.46 15.81 -1.64
N SER A 61 13.01 16.75 -2.46
CA SER A 61 13.88 17.39 -3.47
C SER A 61 14.93 18.34 -2.88
N ARG A 62 14.72 18.82 -1.64
CA ARG A 62 15.66 19.68 -0.90
C ARG A 62 16.77 18.89 -0.18
N HIS A 63 16.93 17.60 -0.44
CA HIS A 63 18.07 16.85 0.05
C HIS A 63 19.35 17.35 -0.60
N THR A 64 20.46 17.29 0.18
CA THR A 64 21.80 17.61 -0.35
C THR A 64 22.18 16.64 -1.46
N ASP A 65 23.16 17.01 -2.30
CA ASP A 65 23.71 16.13 -3.36
C ASP A 65 24.35 14.86 -2.78
N LEU A 66 24.69 14.85 -1.48
CA LEU A 66 25.16 13.67 -0.75
C LEU A 66 24.04 12.76 -0.24
N GLY A 67 22.79 13.09 -0.53
CA GLY A 67 21.62 12.33 -0.05
C GLY A 67 21.25 12.59 1.42
N GLU A 68 21.91 13.57 2.07
CA GLU A 68 21.62 13.93 3.45
C GLU A 68 20.39 14.83 3.52
N ALA A 69 19.51 14.58 4.47
CA ALA A 69 18.37 15.44 4.73
C ALA A 69 18.83 16.79 5.29
N LEU A 70 18.24 17.88 4.82
CA LEU A 70 18.46 19.18 5.44
C LEU A 70 17.90 19.18 6.86
N GLN A 71 18.64 19.77 7.81
CA GLN A 71 18.23 19.82 9.21
C GLN A 71 16.83 20.45 9.39
N GLU A 72 16.51 21.47 8.59
CA GLU A 72 15.21 22.13 8.62
C GLU A 72 14.03 21.24 8.19
N ASN A 73 14.25 20.20 7.36
CA ASN A 73 13.22 19.26 6.99
C ASN A 73 12.67 18.49 8.21
N PHE A 74 13.50 18.31 9.24
CA PHE A 74 13.11 17.62 10.47
C PHE A 74 12.28 18.48 11.44
N PHE A 75 11.93 19.72 11.09
CA PHE A 75 10.87 20.45 11.78
C PHE A 75 9.45 20.01 11.38
N ASP A 76 9.31 19.28 10.26
CA ASP A 76 8.03 18.70 9.84
C ASP A 76 7.87 17.29 10.40
N LEU A 77 6.84 17.08 11.23
CA LEU A 77 6.62 15.81 11.93
C LEU A 77 6.31 14.64 11.00
N GLU A 78 5.58 14.89 9.90
CA GLU A 78 5.27 13.84 8.93
C GLU A 78 6.54 13.44 8.16
N TYR A 79 7.42 14.42 7.87
CA TYR A 79 8.72 14.13 7.28
C TYR A 79 9.60 13.30 8.22
N GLN A 80 9.66 13.65 9.52
CA GLN A 80 10.39 12.87 10.52
C GLN A 80 9.88 11.42 10.58
N GLU A 81 8.55 11.24 10.60
CA GLU A 81 7.93 9.91 10.64
C GLU A 81 8.31 9.09 9.41
N VAL A 82 8.08 9.64 8.21
CA VAL A 82 8.37 8.94 6.94
C VAL A 82 9.87 8.63 6.81
N TYR A 83 10.73 9.58 7.16
CA TYR A 83 12.18 9.37 7.12
C TYR A 83 12.59 8.25 8.06
N SER A 84 12.22 8.36 9.34
CA SER A 84 12.61 7.38 10.38
C SER A 84 12.08 5.98 10.05
N ARG A 85 10.81 5.86 9.62
CA ARG A 85 10.23 4.57 9.25
C ARG A 85 10.88 3.98 7.99
N SER A 86 11.19 4.80 6.98
CA SER A 86 11.83 4.30 5.76
C SER A 86 13.27 3.82 6.00
N ILE A 87 14.02 4.47 6.92
CA ILE A 87 15.34 4.01 7.36
C ILE A 87 15.24 2.73 8.17
N PHE A 88 14.32 2.66 9.13
CA PHE A 88 14.07 1.45 9.90
C PHE A 88 13.76 0.24 9.01
N VAL A 89 12.87 0.43 8.04
CA VAL A 89 12.50 -0.61 7.07
C VAL A 89 13.69 -1.03 6.19
N LYS A 90 14.56 -0.08 5.78
CA LYS A 90 15.80 -0.41 5.06
C LYS A 90 16.66 -1.38 5.87
N GLU A 91 16.82 -1.12 7.16
CA GLU A 91 17.63 -1.98 8.04
C GLU A 91 16.98 -3.35 8.29
N GLU A 92 15.68 -3.37 8.62
CA GLU A 92 14.92 -4.61 8.82
C GLU A 92 14.90 -5.51 7.59
N THR A 93 14.92 -4.93 6.39
CA THR A 93 14.94 -5.66 5.12
C THR A 93 16.35 -5.92 4.60
N LYS A 94 17.39 -5.64 5.40
CA LYS A 94 18.81 -5.80 5.00
C LYS A 94 19.13 -5.06 3.69
N GLY A 95 18.49 -3.91 3.45
CA GLY A 95 18.66 -3.07 2.26
C GLY A 95 17.89 -3.50 1.01
N LEU A 96 17.08 -4.57 1.06
CA LEU A 96 16.20 -4.97 -0.06
C LEU A 96 15.15 -3.89 -0.37
N PHE A 97 14.63 -3.23 0.65
CA PHE A 97 13.99 -1.94 0.50
C PHE A 97 15.02 -0.85 0.80
N ASN A 98 15.25 0.04 -0.15
CA ASN A 98 16.26 1.09 0.01
C ASN A 98 15.70 2.45 -0.47
N PRO A 99 15.43 3.41 0.44
CA PRO A 99 14.98 4.75 0.05
C PRO A 99 16.09 5.61 -0.60
N PHE A 100 17.31 5.09 -0.72
CA PHE A 100 18.45 5.74 -1.38
C PHE A 100 18.92 4.98 -2.64
N PHE A 101 18.03 4.26 -3.30
CA PHE A 101 18.38 3.35 -4.41
C PHE A 101 19.01 4.06 -5.63
N GLU A 102 18.85 5.40 -5.75
CA GLU A 102 19.47 6.24 -6.79
C GLU A 102 20.55 7.18 -6.23
N GLY A 103 21.07 6.90 -5.04
CA GLY A 103 22.07 7.74 -4.38
C GLY A 103 21.48 9.00 -3.70
N LYS A 104 20.17 9.27 -3.87
CA LYS A 104 19.43 10.33 -3.21
C LYS A 104 18.25 9.77 -2.44
N TYR A 105 17.83 10.47 -1.38
CA TYR A 105 16.66 10.07 -0.62
C TYR A 105 15.39 10.16 -1.49
N ASN A 106 14.75 9.04 -1.69
CA ASN A 106 13.50 8.91 -2.44
C ASN A 106 12.57 7.90 -1.73
N PRO A 107 11.71 8.35 -0.81
CA PRO A 107 10.84 7.48 -0.03
C PRO A 107 9.55 7.06 -0.76
N THR A 108 9.40 7.31 -2.06
CA THR A 108 8.13 7.11 -2.80
C THR A 108 7.60 5.68 -2.68
N GLY A 109 8.49 4.68 -2.57
CA GLY A 109 8.11 3.28 -2.33
C GLY A 109 7.46 3.02 -0.96
N PHE A 110 7.66 3.91 0.01
CA PHE A 110 7.05 3.87 1.33
C PHE A 110 5.86 4.83 1.46
N VAL A 111 6.01 6.04 0.91
CA VAL A 111 5.04 7.15 1.08
C VAL A 111 3.66 6.78 0.58
N LYS A 112 3.54 6.02 -0.50
CA LYS A 112 2.24 5.63 -1.06
C LYS A 112 1.40 4.84 -0.05
N GLY A 113 1.95 3.75 0.48
CA GLY A 113 1.28 2.91 1.48
C GLY A 113 0.97 3.70 2.76
N TRP A 114 1.95 4.47 3.25
CA TRP A 114 1.80 5.33 4.42
C TRP A 114 0.70 6.40 4.24
N ALA A 115 0.62 7.05 3.09
CA ALA A 115 -0.39 8.08 2.83
C ALA A 115 -1.82 7.51 2.80
N ILE A 116 -2.01 6.35 2.16
CA ILE A 116 -3.31 5.66 2.12
C ILE A 116 -3.73 5.22 3.52
N GLU A 117 -2.82 4.58 4.26
CA GLU A 117 -3.03 4.14 5.63
C GLU A 117 -3.40 5.32 6.54
N THR A 118 -2.60 6.38 6.51
CA THR A 118 -2.84 7.58 7.33
C THR A 118 -4.16 8.25 6.99
N ALA A 119 -4.49 8.39 5.70
CA ALA A 119 -5.77 8.93 5.27
C ALA A 119 -6.94 8.06 5.76
N PHE A 120 -6.81 6.73 5.65
CA PHE A 120 -7.82 5.81 6.16
C PHE A 120 -8.00 5.94 7.68
N MET A 121 -6.92 5.89 8.44
CA MET A 121 -6.96 5.96 9.90
C MET A 121 -7.52 7.30 10.40
N LYS A 122 -7.19 8.40 9.72
CA LYS A 122 -7.60 9.75 10.12
C LYS A 122 -9.03 10.09 9.74
N TYR A 123 -9.51 9.66 8.58
CA TYR A 123 -10.77 10.16 8.01
C TYR A 123 -11.86 9.09 7.87
N ILE A 124 -11.51 7.82 7.64
CA ILE A 124 -12.50 6.75 7.42
C ILE A 124 -12.72 5.92 8.68
N LYS A 125 -11.65 5.52 9.35
CA LYS A 125 -11.74 4.72 10.57
C LYS A 125 -12.67 5.33 11.62
N PRO A 126 -12.65 6.66 11.92
CA PRO A 126 -13.59 7.26 12.86
C PRO A 126 -15.06 7.13 12.43
N LEU A 127 -15.37 7.13 11.13
CA LEU A 127 -16.74 6.93 10.66
C LEU A 127 -17.23 5.51 10.94
N ILE A 128 -16.33 4.52 10.81
CA ILE A 128 -16.63 3.13 11.13
C ILE A 128 -16.79 2.94 12.63
N ASP A 129 -15.84 3.46 13.43
CA ASP A 129 -15.83 3.30 14.89
C ASP A 129 -17.06 3.96 15.58
N ASN A 130 -17.59 5.03 14.97
CA ASN A 130 -18.80 5.70 15.43
C ASN A 130 -20.08 5.16 14.76
N ASN A 131 -20.02 4.05 14.01
CA ASN A 131 -21.16 3.43 13.30
C ASN A 131 -21.87 4.39 12.31
N ILE A 132 -21.17 5.43 11.83
CA ILE A 132 -21.66 6.34 10.80
C ILE A 132 -21.77 5.60 9.46
N ILE A 133 -20.76 4.75 9.16
CA ILE A 133 -20.75 3.82 8.04
C ILE A 133 -20.49 2.40 8.54
N GLU A 134 -20.88 1.40 7.76
CA GLU A 134 -20.69 -0.02 8.07
C GLU A 134 -19.27 -0.47 7.75
N ALA A 135 -18.73 -0.02 6.60
CA ALA A 135 -17.37 -0.31 6.18
C ALA A 135 -16.83 0.81 5.28
N GLY A 136 -15.50 0.89 5.15
CA GLY A 136 -14.83 1.84 4.30
C GLY A 136 -13.50 1.32 3.77
N ALA A 137 -13.07 1.84 2.61
CA ALA A 137 -11.81 1.49 1.99
C ALA A 137 -11.18 2.68 1.24
N ILE A 138 -9.85 2.71 1.18
CA ILE A 138 -9.08 3.51 0.22
C ILE A 138 -8.21 2.57 -0.61
N ASN A 139 -8.33 2.68 -1.92
CA ASN A 139 -7.50 1.97 -2.90
C ASN A 139 -6.69 2.98 -3.71
N GLY A 140 -5.36 2.90 -3.66
CA GLY A 140 -4.44 3.68 -4.49
C GLY A 140 -3.70 2.77 -5.47
N ALA A 141 -4.18 2.72 -6.72
CA ALA A 141 -3.58 1.94 -7.81
C ALA A 141 -3.39 0.44 -7.51
N GLY A 142 -4.33 -0.16 -6.75
CA GLY A 142 -4.35 -1.59 -6.42
C GLY A 142 -3.87 -1.94 -5.00
N ASP A 143 -3.30 -0.98 -4.27
CA ASP A 143 -2.97 -1.15 -2.85
C ASP A 143 -4.08 -0.55 -2.00
N MET A 144 -4.53 -1.30 -0.99
CA MET A 144 -5.76 -0.99 -0.27
C MET A 144 -5.58 -1.04 1.24
N GLN A 145 -6.19 -0.07 1.94
CA GLN A 145 -6.51 -0.17 3.36
C GLN A 145 -8.02 -0.25 3.50
N VAL A 146 -8.49 -1.23 4.27
CA VAL A 146 -9.93 -1.51 4.44
C VAL A 146 -10.30 -1.68 5.90
N GLY A 147 -11.56 -1.39 6.21
CA GLY A 147 -12.13 -1.61 7.53
C GLY A 147 -13.62 -1.84 7.49
N THR A 148 -14.11 -2.56 8.50
CA THR A 148 -15.50 -2.91 8.72
C THR A 148 -15.81 -2.78 10.21
N SER A 149 -17.01 -2.30 10.54
CA SER A 149 -17.50 -2.25 11.92
C SER A 149 -17.47 -3.63 12.58
N LEU A 150 -17.16 -3.67 13.87
CA LEU A 150 -17.10 -4.93 14.63
C LEU A 150 -18.44 -5.68 14.65
N ASP A 151 -19.55 -4.93 14.61
CA ASP A 151 -20.90 -5.46 14.66
C ASP A 151 -21.45 -5.89 13.28
N SER A 152 -20.65 -5.74 12.21
CA SER A 152 -21.06 -6.07 10.84
C SER A 152 -20.50 -7.39 10.37
N ASP A 153 -21.32 -8.14 9.61
CA ASP A 153 -20.90 -9.34 8.90
C ASP A 153 -20.29 -9.03 7.52
N PHE A 154 -20.25 -7.77 7.12
CA PHE A 154 -19.67 -7.36 5.85
C PHE A 154 -18.17 -7.67 5.79
N SER A 155 -17.73 -8.22 4.66
CA SER A 155 -16.33 -8.45 4.32
C SER A 155 -16.02 -7.89 2.95
N TRP A 156 -14.81 -7.39 2.77
CA TRP A 156 -14.29 -6.96 1.48
C TRP A 156 -13.79 -8.17 0.70
N GLU A 157 -14.40 -8.44 -0.46
CA GLU A 157 -13.95 -9.48 -1.38
C GLU A 157 -12.91 -8.90 -2.34
N ILE A 158 -11.64 -9.22 -2.12
CA ILE A 158 -10.52 -8.65 -2.87
C ILE A 158 -9.97 -9.69 -3.83
N GLY A 159 -10.07 -9.40 -5.13
CA GLY A 159 -9.48 -10.21 -6.21
C GLY A 159 -8.07 -9.77 -6.53
N ILE A 160 -7.14 -10.72 -6.61
CA ILE A 160 -5.77 -10.50 -7.07
C ILE A 160 -5.71 -10.80 -8.57
N GLU A 161 -5.42 -9.77 -9.36
CA GLU A 161 -5.36 -9.87 -10.82
C GLU A 161 -4.14 -10.68 -11.27
N ASN A 162 -4.30 -11.40 -12.38
CA ASN A 162 -3.17 -12.00 -13.08
C ASN A 162 -2.35 -10.88 -13.76
N PRO A 163 -1.03 -10.79 -13.57
CA PRO A 163 -0.22 -9.72 -14.16
C PRO A 163 -0.13 -9.77 -15.69
N GLU A 164 -0.38 -10.93 -16.31
CA GLU A 164 -0.36 -11.12 -17.75
C GLU A 164 -1.76 -10.96 -18.38
N ASP A 165 -2.83 -11.17 -17.61
CA ASP A 165 -4.22 -11.09 -18.09
C ASP A 165 -5.09 -10.52 -16.96
N ARG A 166 -5.28 -9.21 -16.96
CA ARG A 166 -5.99 -8.49 -15.90
C ARG A 166 -7.48 -8.83 -15.77
N GLU A 167 -8.05 -9.51 -16.75
CA GLU A 167 -9.43 -10.00 -16.68
C GLU A 167 -9.53 -11.26 -15.80
N LYS A 168 -8.40 -11.92 -15.54
CA LYS A 168 -8.34 -13.13 -14.70
C LYS A 168 -7.91 -12.80 -13.26
N ILE A 169 -8.58 -13.44 -12.32
CA ILE A 169 -8.29 -13.41 -10.91
C ILE A 169 -7.55 -14.69 -10.52
N ILE A 170 -6.33 -14.56 -9.95
CA ILE A 170 -5.50 -15.70 -9.52
C ILE A 170 -5.69 -16.08 -8.05
N ALA A 171 -6.24 -15.17 -7.25
CA ALA A 171 -6.63 -15.44 -5.85
C ALA A 171 -7.75 -14.50 -5.41
N ARG A 172 -8.50 -14.90 -4.39
CA ARG A 172 -9.52 -14.08 -3.72
C ARG A 172 -9.31 -14.14 -2.22
N TYR A 173 -9.47 -13.00 -1.57
CA TYR A 173 -9.37 -12.88 -0.12
C TYR A 173 -10.57 -12.13 0.43
N SER A 174 -11.17 -12.67 1.49
CA SER A 174 -12.24 -12.03 2.24
C SER A 174 -11.65 -11.39 3.49
N ILE A 175 -11.71 -10.07 3.59
CA ILE A 175 -11.04 -9.30 4.64
C ILE A 175 -12.04 -8.32 5.27
N LYS A 176 -12.18 -8.34 6.60
CA LYS A 176 -12.94 -7.32 7.33
C LYS A 176 -12.10 -6.07 7.60
N ASN A 177 -10.91 -6.26 8.19
CA ASN A 177 -10.02 -5.18 8.58
C ASN A 177 -8.59 -5.54 8.19
N GLY A 178 -7.88 -4.61 7.52
CA GLY A 178 -6.50 -4.84 7.13
C GLY A 178 -6.11 -4.10 5.85
N ALA A 179 -5.05 -4.59 5.23
CA ALA A 179 -4.46 -4.02 4.04
C ALA A 179 -4.02 -5.10 3.06
N VAL A 180 -4.01 -4.74 1.79
CA VAL A 180 -3.49 -5.59 0.69
C VAL A 180 -2.61 -4.72 -0.19
N ALA A 181 -1.40 -5.17 -0.47
CA ALA A 181 -0.52 -4.53 -1.43
C ALA A 181 0.04 -5.54 -2.44
N THR A 182 0.18 -5.11 -3.68
CA THR A 182 0.71 -5.92 -4.77
C THR A 182 1.82 -5.21 -5.50
N SER A 183 3.03 -5.78 -5.46
CA SER A 183 4.16 -5.40 -6.28
C SER A 183 4.33 -6.35 -7.46
N GLY A 184 4.70 -5.81 -8.63
CA GLY A 184 4.95 -6.59 -9.85
C GLY A 184 5.94 -5.88 -10.75
N ILE A 185 6.69 -6.65 -11.54
CA ILE A 185 7.70 -6.10 -12.47
C ILE A 185 7.07 -5.20 -13.55
N ASN A 186 5.83 -5.48 -13.96
CA ASN A 186 5.12 -4.71 -14.99
C ASN A 186 4.53 -3.39 -14.48
N LYS A 187 4.38 -3.22 -13.14
CA LYS A 187 3.82 -2.01 -12.52
C LYS A 187 4.87 -0.96 -12.15
N LYS A 188 6.10 -1.39 -11.95
CA LYS A 188 7.21 -0.53 -11.52
C LYS A 188 8.26 -0.51 -12.62
N GLY A 189 8.07 0.15 -13.73
CA GLY A 189 9.14 0.34 -14.75
C GLY A 189 10.59 0.02 -14.30
N ASN A 190 11.62 0.41 -15.00
CA ASN A 190 13.03 0.08 -14.73
C ASN A 190 13.61 0.44 -13.33
N HIS A 191 12.77 0.68 -12.32
CA HIS A 191 13.19 1.03 -10.95
C HIS A 191 13.66 -0.16 -10.11
N ILE A 192 13.39 -1.40 -10.55
CA ILE A 192 13.94 -2.61 -9.90
C ILE A 192 15.21 -2.99 -10.63
N LYS A 193 16.31 -2.34 -10.27
CA LYS A 193 17.67 -2.82 -10.63
C LYS A 193 18.11 -3.84 -9.58
N SER A 194 17.63 -5.09 -9.66
CA SER A 194 18.34 -6.21 -9.05
C SER A 194 19.31 -6.75 -10.09
N GLU A 195 20.59 -6.80 -9.79
CA GLU A 195 21.61 -7.48 -10.58
C GLU A 195 21.38 -9.00 -10.59
N ASN A 196 20.53 -9.51 -9.70
CA ASN A 196 20.15 -10.92 -9.61
C ASN A 196 18.93 -11.20 -10.50
N ASP A 197 18.90 -12.37 -11.10
CA ASP A 197 17.74 -12.86 -11.85
C ASP A 197 16.47 -12.78 -11.01
N ILE A 198 15.59 -11.83 -11.37
CA ILE A 198 14.28 -11.69 -10.73
C ILE A 198 13.50 -12.98 -10.94
N GLU A 199 13.21 -13.71 -9.87
CA GLU A 199 12.45 -14.96 -9.92
C GLU A 199 10.94 -14.72 -9.82
N HIS A 200 10.53 -13.64 -9.14
CA HIS A 200 9.15 -13.34 -8.83
C HIS A 200 8.61 -12.24 -9.74
N ILE A 201 7.49 -12.47 -10.42
CA ILE A 201 6.85 -11.47 -11.30
C ILE A 201 5.74 -10.68 -10.62
N GLN A 202 5.11 -11.25 -9.58
CA GLN A 202 4.12 -10.59 -8.74
C GLN A 202 4.17 -11.14 -7.32
N VAL A 203 4.09 -10.24 -6.34
CA VAL A 203 3.94 -10.58 -4.92
C VAL A 203 2.84 -9.73 -4.33
N THR A 204 1.85 -10.38 -3.73
CA THR A 204 0.78 -9.74 -2.95
C THR A 204 0.93 -10.12 -1.50
N VAL A 205 0.93 -9.13 -0.63
CA VAL A 205 0.99 -9.32 0.83
C VAL A 205 -0.27 -8.74 1.47
N ILE A 206 -0.78 -9.46 2.46
CA ILE A 206 -1.96 -9.11 3.24
C ILE A 206 -1.52 -8.95 4.69
N GLY A 207 -2.00 -7.92 5.36
CA GLY A 207 -1.66 -7.64 6.75
C GLY A 207 -2.51 -6.56 7.37
N ARG A 208 -2.06 -6.01 8.48
CA ARG A 208 -2.82 -5.00 9.24
C ARG A 208 -2.69 -3.59 8.68
N TYR A 209 -1.49 -3.20 8.31
CA TYR A 209 -1.12 -1.84 7.91
C TYR A 209 -0.56 -1.81 6.49
N LEU A 210 -1.05 -0.86 5.69
CA LEU A 210 -0.69 -0.82 4.27
C LEU A 210 0.78 -0.45 4.06
N SER A 211 1.35 0.44 4.87
CA SER A 211 2.76 0.79 4.79
C SER A 211 3.69 -0.40 4.94
N ASP A 212 3.33 -1.36 5.82
CA ASP A 212 4.14 -2.55 6.06
C ASP A 212 4.00 -3.56 4.92
N VAL A 213 2.76 -3.84 4.47
CA VAL A 213 2.53 -4.83 3.40
C VAL A 213 3.01 -4.36 2.03
N ASP A 214 2.97 -3.04 1.72
CA ASP A 214 3.50 -2.47 0.46
C ASP A 214 5.04 -2.64 0.41
N VAL A 215 5.72 -2.39 1.52
CA VAL A 215 7.15 -2.67 1.64
C VAL A 215 7.45 -4.16 1.46
N MET A 216 6.73 -5.03 2.16
CA MET A 216 6.98 -6.47 2.06
C MET A 216 6.68 -7.02 0.66
N ALA A 217 5.65 -6.53 -0.02
CA ALA A 217 5.41 -6.87 -1.42
C ALA A 217 6.57 -6.44 -2.33
N THR A 218 7.17 -5.27 -2.07
CA THR A 218 8.38 -4.80 -2.79
C THR A 218 9.59 -5.68 -2.49
N VAL A 219 9.83 -6.03 -1.22
CA VAL A 219 10.91 -6.96 -0.81
C VAL A 219 10.74 -8.31 -1.49
N GLY A 220 9.50 -8.81 -1.58
CA GLY A 220 9.21 -10.09 -2.26
C GLY A 220 9.60 -10.08 -3.74
N ILE A 221 9.45 -8.96 -4.45
CA ILE A 221 9.83 -8.86 -5.86
C ILE A 221 11.34 -8.84 -6.05
N VAL A 222 12.10 -8.17 -5.16
CA VAL A 222 13.56 -8.01 -5.33
C VAL A 222 14.38 -9.13 -4.68
N SER A 223 13.76 -10.00 -3.89
CA SER A 223 14.41 -11.11 -3.21
C SER A 223 14.39 -12.39 -4.07
N ASN A 224 15.38 -13.25 -3.88
CA ASN A 224 15.34 -14.61 -4.38
C ASN A 224 14.46 -15.51 -3.47
N LYS A 225 14.17 -16.73 -3.93
CA LYS A 225 13.30 -17.69 -3.23
C LYS A 225 13.70 -17.94 -1.77
N ASN A 226 15.00 -18.11 -1.49
CA ASN A 226 15.46 -18.45 -0.14
C ASN A 226 15.30 -17.27 0.81
N VAL A 227 15.74 -16.09 0.40
CA VAL A 227 15.60 -14.86 1.16
C VAL A 227 14.12 -14.53 1.41
N TRP A 228 13.27 -14.68 0.38
CA TRP A 228 11.83 -14.47 0.54
C TRP A 228 11.22 -15.43 1.55
N SER A 229 11.60 -16.72 1.52
CA SER A 229 11.09 -17.70 2.47
C SER A 229 11.44 -17.34 3.92
N GLU A 230 12.66 -16.84 4.18
CA GLU A 230 13.05 -16.33 5.50
C GLU A 230 12.17 -15.14 5.95
N PHE A 231 11.89 -14.19 5.04
CA PHE A 231 11.00 -13.05 5.35
C PHE A 231 9.56 -13.49 5.63
N VAL A 232 9.04 -14.43 4.85
CA VAL A 232 7.69 -14.98 5.05
C VAL A 232 7.58 -15.61 6.45
N GLU A 233 8.53 -16.47 6.82
CA GLU A 233 8.53 -17.16 8.11
C GLU A 233 8.73 -16.19 9.29
N LYS A 234 9.78 -15.33 9.22
CA LYS A 234 10.12 -14.37 10.28
C LYS A 234 8.96 -13.43 10.60
N ASN A 235 8.30 -12.90 9.55
CA ASN A 235 7.27 -11.89 9.70
C ASN A 235 5.84 -12.47 9.67
N LYS A 236 5.70 -13.81 9.64
CA LYS A 236 4.39 -14.51 9.56
C LYS A 236 3.49 -13.95 8.46
N LEU A 237 4.09 -13.72 7.28
CA LEU A 237 3.37 -13.08 6.18
C LEU A 237 2.26 -13.99 5.66
N THR A 238 1.21 -13.33 5.13
CA THR A 238 0.09 -13.97 4.41
C THR A 238 -0.03 -13.32 3.04
N GLY A 239 -0.26 -14.12 1.99
CA GLY A 239 -0.40 -13.61 0.64
C GLY A 239 -0.12 -14.64 -0.45
N ILE A 240 0.30 -14.15 -1.60
CA ILE A 240 0.55 -14.96 -2.79
C ILE A 240 1.72 -14.39 -3.59
N LEU A 241 2.52 -15.25 -4.17
CA LEU A 241 3.50 -14.87 -5.18
C LEU A 241 3.32 -15.67 -6.47
N LEU A 242 3.70 -15.07 -7.58
CA LEU A 242 3.77 -15.70 -8.89
C LEU A 242 5.21 -15.61 -9.40
N THR A 243 5.78 -16.75 -9.84
CA THR A 243 7.14 -16.83 -10.41
C THR A 243 7.11 -16.65 -11.93
N LYS A 244 8.30 -16.46 -12.55
CA LYS A 244 8.47 -16.43 -14.01
C LYS A 244 8.03 -17.75 -14.67
N GLU A 245 8.19 -18.87 -13.99
CA GLU A 245 7.74 -20.19 -14.45
C GLU A 245 6.25 -20.40 -14.31
N ARG A 246 5.49 -19.33 -13.92
CA ARG A 246 4.04 -19.36 -13.66
C ARG A 246 3.66 -20.31 -12.54
N ILE A 247 4.53 -20.49 -11.56
CA ILE A 247 4.23 -21.20 -10.33
C ILE A 247 3.65 -20.20 -9.34
N LYS A 248 2.40 -20.45 -8.97
CA LYS A 248 1.71 -19.75 -7.90
C LYS A 248 2.06 -20.39 -6.57
N ARG A 249 2.52 -19.59 -5.60
CA ARG A 249 2.76 -20.01 -4.24
C ARG A 249 1.91 -19.18 -3.29
N VAL A 250 1.20 -19.86 -2.41
CA VAL A 250 0.44 -19.22 -1.33
C VAL A 250 1.30 -19.30 -0.06
N PHE A 251 1.31 -18.23 0.71
CA PHE A 251 1.89 -18.21 2.03
C PHE A 251 0.86 -17.72 3.03
N GLU A 252 0.75 -18.38 4.15
CA GLU A 252 -0.23 -18.10 5.20
C GLU A 252 0.43 -18.26 6.56
N GLU A 253 0.35 -17.22 7.39
CA GLU A 253 0.94 -17.17 8.73
C GLU A 253 2.41 -17.65 8.77
N GLY A 254 3.19 -17.29 7.76
CA GLY A 254 4.61 -17.65 7.69
C GLY A 254 4.92 -19.00 7.04
N LYS A 255 3.94 -19.75 6.57
CA LYS A 255 4.14 -21.04 5.91
C LYS A 255 3.84 -20.92 4.42
N ILE A 256 4.79 -21.37 3.61
CA ILE A 256 4.63 -21.39 2.15
C ILE A 256 4.15 -22.77 1.70
N THR A 257 3.08 -22.77 0.92
CA THR A 257 2.55 -23.97 0.26
C THR A 257 2.66 -23.79 -1.26
N ASP A 258 3.19 -24.79 -1.96
CA ASP A 258 3.20 -24.76 -3.42
C ASP A 258 1.79 -25.08 -3.95
N VAL A 259 1.33 -24.22 -4.84
CA VAL A 259 0.03 -24.39 -5.50
C VAL A 259 0.25 -24.25 -7.00
N GLU A 260 -0.34 -25.12 -7.74
CA GLU A 260 -0.55 -25.22 -9.19
C GLU A 260 0.21 -24.26 -10.15
N ARG A 261 0.62 -24.79 -11.31
CA ARG A 261 0.93 -23.97 -12.50
C ARG A 261 -0.34 -23.27 -12.97
N THR A 262 -0.31 -21.94 -13.02
CA THR A 262 -1.38 -21.10 -13.59
C THR A 262 -1.22 -20.98 -15.09
#